data_6e798af0992fcfc88236900e3220b12a
#
_entry.id   6e798af0992fcfc88236900e3220b12a
#
_cell.length_a   1.000
_cell.length_b   1.000
_cell.length_c   1.000
_cell.angle_alpha   90.00
_cell.angle_beta   90.00
_cell.angle_gamma   90.00
#
_symmetry.space_group_name_H-M   'P 1'
#
loop_
_entity.id
_entity.type
_entity.pdbx_description
1 polymer ?
#
loop_
_entity_poly.entity_id
_entity_poly.type
_entity_poly.pdbx_seq_one_letter_code
_entity_poly.pdbx_strand_id
1 'polypeptide(L)'
;MVRYDQSLSWVLKRQGLTLGVALATLLLTVLLYLLIPKGLFPTQDTGQLQARVEAAQSVSYARMAELQGAAARELLQDPDVDTLSSFVGVDAANNTMLHTGRMLINLKKGRTGNQQATMDRLKERASRVAGVTLYLQPTQDLTIDAETGPTQFRVSLEGSNNAVVVQWAGKLAERMARSGSLRHVVSDAGAQGAAAFINVDRDSAARLGIASSAIDDALYSAFGQRIVSTIFTETNQYRVILEARPDALTTPASIGDLPLKTGTGTTTPLASVARITEQAAPLQITHVAQYPATTLGFDTAPGVSLGKAVDEIKQAAADIGLPGSVTLSFLGAAGAYQASLTNQLWLILAAVVCVYIVLGVLYESYVHPLTILSTLPSAGVGALLALMISGSDLGVIGIIGIILLIGIVKKNAIMMIDFAIDAERSQGMSPQEAIHQAALLRFRPILMTTLAALFAAVPLMLGFGEGAELRRPLGLAIFGGLIVSQVLTLFTTPVIYLAFDRLGRRVGRKERVNAVVA
;
A
#
# COMPACT_ATOMS: atom_id res chain seq x y z
N MET A 1 5.70 -44.30 16.96
CA MET A 1 4.82 -45.21 16.18
C MET A 1 3.69 -45.75 17.06
N VAL A 2 3.93 -46.49 18.16
CA VAL A 2 2.87 -47.09 18.99
C VAL A 2 1.84 -46.08 19.47
N ARG A 3 2.25 -44.92 20.00
CA ARG A 3 1.32 -43.86 20.42
C ARG A 3 0.47 -43.28 19.28
N TYR A 4 1.06 -43.16 18.09
CA TYR A 4 0.32 -42.67 16.90
C TYR A 4 -0.71 -43.71 16.44
N ASP A 5 -0.35 -44.98 16.39
CA ASP A 5 -1.26 -46.06 16.03
C ASP A 5 -2.47 -46.15 16.98
N GLN A 6 -2.24 -46.05 18.29
CA GLN A 6 -3.32 -46.02 19.30
C GLN A 6 -4.25 -44.82 19.10
N SER A 7 -3.67 -43.62 18.86
CA SER A 7 -4.43 -42.40 18.64
C SER A 7 -5.23 -42.45 17.32
N LEU A 8 -4.61 -42.96 16.27
CA LEU A 8 -5.26 -43.12 14.95
C LEU A 8 -6.41 -44.14 15.03
N SER A 9 -6.21 -45.28 15.71
CA SER A 9 -7.25 -46.26 15.92
C SER A 9 -8.44 -45.72 16.72
N TRP A 10 -8.18 -44.86 17.73
CA TRP A 10 -9.23 -44.18 18.49
C TRP A 10 -10.03 -43.19 17.61
N VAL A 11 -9.33 -42.40 16.77
CA VAL A 11 -9.94 -41.46 15.82
C VAL A 11 -10.80 -42.18 14.77
N LEU A 12 -10.29 -43.29 14.21
CA LEU A 12 -11.03 -44.09 13.23
C LEU A 12 -12.28 -44.77 13.81
N LYS A 13 -12.31 -45.05 15.11
CA LYS A 13 -13.52 -45.51 15.79
C LYS A 13 -14.55 -44.38 16.03
N ARG A 14 -14.11 -43.12 16.14
CA ARG A 14 -14.97 -41.94 16.41
C ARG A 14 -15.04 -40.98 15.21
N GLN A 15 -15.35 -41.51 14.03
CA GLN A 15 -15.33 -40.76 12.77
C GLN A 15 -16.21 -39.51 12.78
N GLY A 16 -17.40 -39.55 13.42
CA GLY A 16 -18.30 -38.40 13.52
C GLY A 16 -17.70 -37.21 14.26
N LEU A 17 -16.94 -37.48 15.35
CA LEU A 17 -16.26 -36.42 16.10
C LEU A 17 -15.16 -35.77 15.23
N THR A 18 -14.38 -36.57 14.52
CA THR A 18 -13.30 -36.08 13.65
C THR A 18 -13.83 -35.29 12.45
N LEU A 19 -14.94 -35.72 11.85
CA LEU A 19 -15.63 -34.94 10.81
C LEU A 19 -16.16 -33.62 11.38
N GLY A 20 -16.68 -33.63 12.63
CA GLY A 20 -17.07 -32.41 13.33
C GLY A 20 -15.90 -31.45 13.53
N VAL A 21 -14.70 -31.96 13.91
CA VAL A 21 -13.47 -31.16 13.99
C VAL A 21 -13.09 -30.60 12.62
N ALA A 22 -13.16 -31.39 11.56
CA ALA A 22 -12.86 -30.90 10.19
C ALA A 22 -13.84 -29.81 9.75
N LEU A 23 -15.12 -29.92 10.07
CA LEU A 23 -16.11 -28.87 9.79
C LEU A 23 -15.85 -27.63 10.65
N ALA A 24 -15.52 -27.82 11.92
CA ALA A 24 -15.18 -26.71 12.82
C ALA A 24 -13.92 -25.95 12.37
N THR A 25 -12.92 -26.63 11.82
CA THR A 25 -11.72 -25.96 11.25
C THR A 25 -12.08 -25.14 10.02
N LEU A 26 -12.99 -25.61 9.15
CA LEU A 26 -13.46 -24.84 8.01
C LEU A 26 -14.19 -23.57 8.47
N LEU A 27 -15.12 -23.69 9.41
CA LEU A 27 -15.84 -22.54 9.95
C LEU A 27 -14.91 -21.56 10.66
N LEU A 28 -13.93 -22.08 11.41
CA LEU A 28 -12.92 -21.27 12.08
C LEU A 28 -12.02 -20.53 11.07
N THR A 29 -11.64 -21.17 9.94
CA THR A 29 -10.88 -20.51 8.87
C THR A 29 -11.65 -19.30 8.32
N VAL A 30 -12.94 -19.48 8.04
CA VAL A 30 -13.79 -18.39 7.54
C VAL A 30 -13.91 -17.28 8.59
N LEU A 31 -14.15 -17.63 9.84
CA LEU A 31 -14.25 -16.67 10.94
C LEU A 31 -12.95 -15.87 11.11
N LEU A 32 -11.81 -16.53 11.15
CA LEU A 32 -10.50 -15.87 11.27
C LEU A 32 -10.21 -14.96 10.06
N TYR A 33 -10.57 -15.40 8.84
CA TYR A 33 -10.43 -14.57 7.64
C TYR A 33 -11.26 -13.28 7.70
N LEU A 34 -12.45 -13.34 8.31
CA LEU A 34 -13.30 -12.16 8.50
C LEU A 34 -12.76 -11.22 9.58
N LEU A 35 -12.16 -11.78 10.65
CA LEU A 35 -11.69 -11.02 11.80
C LEU A 35 -10.29 -10.44 11.64
N ILE A 36 -9.42 -11.08 10.83
CA ILE A 36 -8.03 -10.64 10.66
C ILE A 36 -7.97 -9.25 10.03
N PRO A 37 -7.18 -8.32 10.58
CA PRO A 37 -6.93 -7.03 9.95
C PRO A 37 -6.34 -7.20 8.55
N LYS A 38 -6.84 -6.41 7.58
CA LYS A 38 -6.41 -6.49 6.20
C LYS A 38 -5.53 -5.30 5.85
N GLY A 39 -4.32 -5.58 5.36
CA GLY A 39 -3.34 -4.60 4.91
C GLY A 39 -2.93 -4.81 3.45
N LEU A 40 -1.98 -4.03 2.96
CA LEU A 40 -1.39 -4.23 1.64
C LEU A 40 0.02 -4.81 1.79
N PHE A 41 0.97 -3.98 2.22
CA PHE A 41 2.33 -4.37 2.58
C PHE A 41 2.67 -3.80 3.95
N PRO A 42 3.45 -4.52 4.77
CA PRO A 42 3.96 -3.97 6.02
C PRO A 42 4.97 -2.86 5.72
N THR A 43 5.02 -1.84 6.56
CA THR A 43 6.04 -0.79 6.48
C THR A 43 7.40 -1.39 6.81
N GLN A 44 8.37 -1.14 5.90
CA GLN A 44 9.74 -1.65 6.04
C GLN A 44 10.63 -0.63 6.77
N ASP A 45 11.58 -1.13 7.54
CA ASP A 45 12.69 -0.36 8.05
C ASP A 45 13.93 -0.59 7.17
N THR A 46 14.09 0.27 6.17
CA THR A 46 15.23 0.24 5.24
C THR A 46 16.42 1.09 5.70
N GLY A 47 16.29 1.72 6.89
CA GLY A 47 17.31 2.68 7.34
C GLY A 47 17.29 4.01 6.59
N GLN A 48 16.30 4.24 5.71
CA GLN A 48 16.16 5.47 4.94
C GLN A 48 14.81 6.11 5.19
N LEU A 49 14.80 7.44 5.33
CA LEU A 49 13.59 8.24 5.47
C LEU A 49 13.55 9.27 4.36
N GLN A 50 12.37 9.48 3.83
CA GLN A 50 12.03 10.62 2.99
C GLN A 50 11.34 11.66 3.85
N ALA A 51 11.75 12.91 3.70
CA ALA A 51 11.14 14.03 4.38
C ALA A 51 10.66 15.06 3.38
N ARG A 52 9.46 15.59 3.61
CA ARG A 52 8.95 16.78 2.97
C ARG A 52 8.93 17.89 3.99
N VAL A 53 9.48 19.04 3.62
CA VAL A 53 9.49 20.26 4.43
C VAL A 53 8.55 21.26 3.77
N GLU A 54 7.62 21.80 4.52
CA GLU A 54 6.68 22.83 4.05
C GLU A 54 6.77 24.08 4.92
N ALA A 55 6.81 25.25 4.28
CA ALA A 55 6.70 26.53 4.91
C ALA A 55 5.41 27.25 4.46
N ALA A 56 5.21 28.49 4.93
CA ALA A 56 4.08 29.30 4.48
C ALA A 56 4.11 29.46 2.95
N GLN A 57 2.96 29.41 2.30
CA GLN A 57 2.84 29.44 0.84
C GLN A 57 3.36 30.74 0.21
N SER A 58 3.42 31.82 0.98
CA SER A 58 3.97 33.12 0.59
C SER A 58 5.47 33.27 0.84
N VAL A 59 6.15 32.20 1.29
CA VAL A 59 7.59 32.23 1.60
C VAL A 59 8.42 32.44 0.33
N SER A 60 9.45 33.31 0.42
CA SER A 60 10.42 33.45 -0.66
C SER A 60 11.40 32.27 -0.68
N TYR A 61 12.01 31.99 -1.84
CA TYR A 61 13.03 30.96 -1.97
C TYR A 61 14.18 31.13 -0.97
N ALA A 62 14.70 32.36 -0.81
CA ALA A 62 15.78 32.65 0.14
C ALA A 62 15.40 32.28 1.58
N ARG A 63 14.18 32.67 1.99
CA ARG A 63 13.67 32.33 3.33
C ARG A 63 13.41 30.83 3.50
N MET A 64 12.89 30.18 2.46
CA MET A 64 12.71 28.72 2.49
C MET A 64 14.05 27.98 2.61
N ALA A 65 15.09 28.44 1.89
CA ALA A 65 16.44 27.89 1.97
C ALA A 65 17.05 28.03 3.38
N GLU A 66 16.87 29.19 4.03
CA GLU A 66 17.29 29.39 5.42
C GLU A 66 16.57 28.46 6.39
N LEU A 67 15.25 28.39 6.29
CA LEU A 67 14.40 27.57 7.16
C LEU A 67 14.71 26.07 6.99
N GLN A 68 14.82 25.61 5.75
CA GLN A 68 15.16 24.21 5.47
C GLN A 68 16.58 23.87 5.91
N GLY A 69 17.54 24.79 5.72
CA GLY A 69 18.89 24.64 6.22
C GLY A 69 18.96 24.58 7.75
N ALA A 70 18.14 25.37 8.46
CA ALA A 70 18.00 25.28 9.91
C ALA A 70 17.42 23.94 10.35
N ALA A 71 16.34 23.48 9.70
CA ALA A 71 15.75 22.17 9.97
C ALA A 71 16.77 21.03 9.71
N ALA A 72 17.51 21.07 8.61
CA ALA A 72 18.54 20.07 8.31
C ALA A 72 19.63 20.01 9.40
N ARG A 73 20.09 21.16 9.93
CA ARG A 73 21.07 21.21 11.03
C ARG A 73 20.53 20.58 12.31
N GLU A 74 19.25 20.83 12.65
CA GLU A 74 18.61 20.21 13.82
C GLU A 74 18.49 18.69 13.66
N LEU A 75 18.11 18.21 12.47
CA LEU A 75 18.00 16.78 12.20
C LEU A 75 19.34 16.06 12.25
N LEU A 76 20.42 16.68 11.76
CA LEU A 76 21.77 16.12 11.80
C LEU A 76 22.35 15.97 13.22
N GLN A 77 21.77 16.65 14.22
CA GLN A 77 22.16 16.48 15.63
C GLN A 77 21.59 15.19 16.25
N ASP A 78 20.65 14.49 15.57
CA ASP A 78 20.15 13.22 16.12
C ASP A 78 21.22 12.12 15.99
N PRO A 79 21.46 11.34 17.07
CA PRO A 79 22.49 10.32 17.09
C PRO A 79 22.30 9.21 16.07
N ASP A 80 21.06 8.96 15.65
CA ASP A 80 20.71 7.90 14.70
C ASP A 80 20.81 8.35 13.23
N VAL A 81 20.95 9.66 12.96
CA VAL A 81 21.13 10.17 11.59
C VAL A 81 22.61 10.03 11.18
N ASP A 82 22.83 9.46 10.00
CA ASP A 82 24.15 9.31 9.40
C ASP A 82 24.42 10.44 8.38
N THR A 83 23.57 10.52 7.35
CA THR A 83 23.69 11.54 6.29
C THR A 83 22.32 12.10 5.93
N LEU A 84 22.33 13.33 5.41
CA LEU A 84 21.13 14.03 4.96
C LEU A 84 21.41 14.76 3.65
N SER A 85 20.58 14.52 2.64
CA SER A 85 20.55 15.29 1.39
C SER A 85 19.31 16.16 1.38
N SER A 86 19.46 17.45 1.03
CA SER A 86 18.38 18.45 1.10
C SER A 86 18.23 19.17 -0.23
N PHE A 87 16.98 19.26 -0.73
CA PHE A 87 16.61 19.91 -1.99
C PHE A 87 15.53 20.95 -1.70
N VAL A 88 15.75 22.20 -2.03
CA VAL A 88 14.88 23.34 -1.74
C VAL A 88 14.15 23.79 -3.01
N GLY A 89 12.89 24.21 -2.86
CA GLY A 89 12.11 24.80 -3.93
C GLY A 89 11.56 23.81 -4.95
N VAL A 90 11.49 22.53 -4.57
CA VAL A 90 10.94 21.46 -5.42
C VAL A 90 9.98 20.58 -4.63
N ASP A 91 8.94 20.08 -5.30
CA ASP A 91 8.10 19.02 -4.78
C ASP A 91 8.72 17.64 -5.01
N ALA A 92 7.98 16.58 -4.68
CA ALA A 92 8.41 15.21 -4.86
C ALA A 92 8.64 14.82 -6.35
N ALA A 93 7.91 15.47 -7.28
CA ALA A 93 8.02 15.25 -8.71
C ALA A 93 9.04 16.18 -9.40
N ASN A 94 9.84 16.93 -8.62
CA ASN A 94 10.76 17.98 -9.07
C ASN A 94 10.11 19.18 -9.77
N ASN A 95 8.81 19.42 -9.53
CA ASN A 95 8.19 20.66 -9.97
C ASN A 95 8.65 21.82 -9.07
N THR A 96 8.74 23.02 -9.64
CA THR A 96 9.11 24.22 -8.87
C THR A 96 8.01 24.59 -7.89
N MET A 97 8.30 24.50 -6.60
CA MET A 97 7.40 24.82 -5.49
C MET A 97 8.18 25.51 -4.38
N LEU A 98 8.22 26.83 -4.40
CA LEU A 98 9.10 27.66 -3.56
C LEU A 98 8.94 27.43 -2.05
N HIS A 99 7.73 27.06 -1.61
CA HIS A 99 7.38 26.83 -0.20
C HIS A 99 7.62 25.40 0.28
N THR A 100 8.11 24.52 -0.59
CA THR A 100 8.37 23.12 -0.27
C THR A 100 9.82 22.75 -0.51
N GLY A 101 10.24 21.72 0.18
CA GLY A 101 11.50 21.07 -0.07
C GLY A 101 11.44 19.61 0.35
N ARG A 102 12.39 18.85 -0.10
CA ARG A 102 12.52 17.43 0.25
C ARG A 102 13.89 17.14 0.86
N MET A 103 13.92 16.14 1.73
CA MET A 103 15.17 15.61 2.26
C MET A 103 15.19 14.09 2.17
N LEU A 104 16.36 13.53 1.94
CA LEU A 104 16.64 12.11 2.09
C LEU A 104 17.55 11.97 3.31
N ILE A 105 17.12 11.18 4.28
CA ILE A 105 17.81 10.98 5.55
C ILE A 105 18.21 9.52 5.64
N ASN A 106 19.50 9.25 5.71
CA ASN A 106 20.01 7.92 5.97
C ASN A 106 20.27 7.76 7.46
N LEU A 107 19.78 6.68 8.03
CA LEU A 107 19.96 6.33 9.42
C LEU A 107 21.17 5.39 9.58
N LYS A 108 21.87 5.51 10.70
CA LYS A 108 23.01 4.64 11.03
C LYS A 108 22.61 3.18 11.15
N LYS A 109 23.48 2.30 10.69
CA LYS A 109 23.36 0.86 10.95
C LYS A 109 23.66 0.58 12.42
N GLY A 110 22.86 -0.28 13.05
CA GLY A 110 23.05 -0.64 14.45
C GLY A 110 22.45 0.31 15.48
N ARG A 111 21.53 1.20 15.06
CA ARG A 111 20.72 2.00 15.99
C ARG A 111 19.94 1.11 16.96
N THR A 112 19.74 1.59 18.19
CA THR A 112 19.07 0.83 19.25
C THR A 112 17.55 0.96 19.24
N GLY A 113 17.00 1.97 18.53
CA GLY A 113 15.56 2.25 18.43
C GLY A 113 14.95 1.72 17.14
N ASN A 114 13.62 1.55 17.16
CA ASN A 114 12.87 1.29 15.93
C ASN A 114 12.75 2.59 15.11
N GLN A 115 12.52 2.47 13.81
CA GLN A 115 12.39 3.59 12.88
C GLN A 115 11.32 4.59 13.31
N GLN A 116 10.20 4.12 13.86
CA GLN A 116 9.11 5.00 14.30
C GLN A 116 9.55 5.93 15.45
N ALA A 117 10.26 5.40 16.45
CA ALA A 117 10.77 6.22 17.54
C ALA A 117 11.79 7.26 17.07
N THR A 118 12.62 6.90 16.09
CA THR A 118 13.56 7.87 15.46
C THR A 118 12.79 8.94 14.70
N MET A 119 11.75 8.57 13.92
CA MET A 119 10.91 9.54 13.22
C MET A 119 10.21 10.51 14.19
N ASP A 120 9.70 10.03 15.32
CA ASP A 120 9.03 10.86 16.32
C ASP A 120 10.03 11.87 16.95
N ARG A 121 11.25 11.45 17.28
CA ARG A 121 12.31 12.35 17.75
C ARG A 121 12.70 13.39 16.70
N LEU A 122 12.83 12.98 15.43
CA LEU A 122 13.17 13.90 14.34
C LEU A 122 12.08 14.94 14.12
N LYS A 123 10.78 14.56 14.21
CA LYS A 123 9.66 15.50 14.18
C LYS A 123 9.71 16.50 15.34
N GLU A 124 10.00 16.02 16.55
CA GLU A 124 10.15 16.89 17.73
C GLU A 124 11.31 17.90 17.54
N ARG A 125 12.47 17.45 17.03
CA ARG A 125 13.58 18.35 16.73
C ARG A 125 13.22 19.39 15.68
N ALA A 126 12.60 18.98 14.58
CA ALA A 126 12.17 19.90 13.52
C ALA A 126 11.17 20.94 14.01
N SER A 127 10.32 20.62 14.98
CA SER A 127 9.34 21.55 15.55
C SER A 127 9.97 22.74 16.29
N ARG A 128 11.26 22.66 16.62
CA ARG A 128 12.03 23.78 17.21
C ARG A 128 12.31 24.88 16.20
N VAL A 129 12.25 24.57 14.90
CA VAL A 129 12.41 25.54 13.82
C VAL A 129 11.06 26.12 13.47
N ALA A 130 10.77 27.33 13.97
CA ALA A 130 9.50 28.00 13.69
C ALA A 130 9.38 28.33 12.20
N GLY A 131 8.19 28.12 11.64
CA GLY A 131 7.87 28.45 10.26
C GLY A 131 8.03 27.32 9.25
N VAL A 132 8.38 26.11 9.70
CA VAL A 132 8.39 24.90 8.87
C VAL A 132 7.61 23.75 9.52
N THR A 133 7.01 22.94 8.68
CA THR A 133 6.41 21.66 9.06
C THR A 133 7.17 20.53 8.37
N LEU A 134 7.56 19.53 9.14
CA LEU A 134 8.29 18.35 8.64
C LEU A 134 7.35 17.14 8.58
N TYR A 135 7.22 16.56 7.42
CA TYR A 135 6.55 15.28 7.18
C TYR A 135 7.60 14.22 6.90
N LEU A 136 7.59 13.14 7.66
CA LEU A 136 8.55 12.04 7.54
C LEU A 136 7.83 10.76 7.13
N GLN A 137 8.41 10.06 6.17
CA GLN A 137 7.96 8.75 5.72
C GLN A 137 9.15 7.79 5.59
N PRO A 138 8.99 6.51 5.96
CA PRO A 138 10.00 5.51 5.70
C PRO A 138 10.07 5.23 4.18
N THR A 139 11.28 5.18 3.64
CA THR A 139 11.49 4.74 2.25
C THR A 139 11.18 3.26 2.15
N GLN A 140 10.36 2.87 1.19
CA GLN A 140 10.00 1.48 0.95
C GLN A 140 10.72 0.94 -0.29
N ASP A 141 11.17 -0.31 -0.26
CA ASP A 141 11.76 -0.98 -1.43
C ASP A 141 10.75 -1.15 -2.55
N LEU A 142 9.49 -1.37 -2.18
CA LEU A 142 8.37 -1.46 -3.10
C LEU A 142 7.51 -0.20 -3.00
N THR A 143 7.73 0.75 -3.89
CA THR A 143 6.91 1.95 -4.01
C THR A 143 5.78 1.73 -5.00
N ILE A 144 4.54 1.81 -4.52
CA ILE A 144 3.34 1.74 -5.37
C ILE A 144 2.95 3.14 -5.83
N ASP A 145 3.30 4.14 -5.04
CA ASP A 145 2.98 5.53 -5.30
C ASP A 145 4.23 6.28 -5.79
N ALA A 146 4.16 6.80 -7.02
CA ALA A 146 5.24 7.61 -7.58
C ALA A 146 5.36 8.99 -6.93
N GLU A 147 4.28 9.48 -6.31
CA GLU A 147 4.28 10.76 -5.61
C GLU A 147 4.42 10.59 -4.10
N THR A 148 5.51 11.08 -3.56
CA THR A 148 5.68 11.23 -2.11
C THR A 148 4.90 12.45 -1.62
N GLY A 149 3.72 12.20 -1.06
CA GLY A 149 2.92 13.21 -0.38
C GLY A 149 3.39 13.47 1.06
N PRO A 150 2.72 14.36 1.79
CA PRO A 150 3.00 14.58 3.22
C PRO A 150 2.62 13.39 4.10
N THR A 151 1.83 12.44 3.60
CA THR A 151 1.28 11.29 4.30
C THR A 151 1.45 10.00 3.50
N GLN A 152 1.36 8.87 4.18
CA GLN A 152 1.58 7.56 3.58
C GLN A 152 0.47 7.15 2.61
N PHE A 153 -0.77 7.57 2.87
CA PHE A 153 -1.94 7.19 2.08
C PHE A 153 -2.67 8.43 1.58
N ARG A 154 -3.34 8.29 0.44
CA ARG A 154 -4.06 9.40 -0.20
C ARG A 154 -5.42 8.95 -0.73
N VAL A 155 -6.36 9.89 -0.69
CA VAL A 155 -7.68 9.78 -1.30
C VAL A 155 -7.97 11.06 -2.08
N SER A 156 -8.54 10.94 -3.27
CA SER A 156 -8.93 12.05 -4.14
C SER A 156 -10.44 12.22 -4.14
N LEU A 157 -10.88 13.46 -4.13
CA LEU A 157 -12.24 13.84 -4.50
C LEU A 157 -12.18 14.47 -5.89
N GLU A 158 -12.97 13.97 -6.80
CA GLU A 158 -12.99 14.35 -8.22
C GLU A 158 -14.38 14.79 -8.63
N GLY A 159 -14.46 15.82 -9.47
CA GLY A 159 -15.75 16.31 -9.97
C GLY A 159 -15.61 17.36 -11.04
N SER A 160 -16.69 17.67 -11.76
CA SER A 160 -16.68 18.64 -12.86
C SER A 160 -16.54 20.09 -12.38
N ASN A 161 -16.87 20.39 -11.11
CA ASN A 161 -16.82 21.73 -10.54
C ASN A 161 -15.82 21.81 -9.39
N ASN A 162 -14.71 22.50 -9.63
CA ASN A 162 -13.64 22.65 -8.65
C ASN A 162 -14.08 23.24 -7.31
N ALA A 163 -14.98 24.25 -7.31
CA ALA A 163 -15.44 24.87 -6.07
C ALA A 163 -16.23 23.87 -5.19
N VAL A 164 -17.04 23.02 -5.82
CA VAL A 164 -17.80 21.96 -5.13
C VAL A 164 -16.83 20.92 -4.58
N VAL A 165 -15.83 20.48 -5.37
CA VAL A 165 -14.82 19.51 -4.94
C VAL A 165 -14.06 20.01 -3.72
N VAL A 166 -13.54 21.26 -3.77
CA VAL A 166 -12.82 21.90 -2.66
C VAL A 166 -13.68 21.98 -1.40
N GLN A 167 -14.95 22.39 -1.54
CA GLN A 167 -15.88 22.51 -0.39
C GLN A 167 -16.10 21.14 0.29
N TRP A 168 -16.34 20.09 -0.49
CA TRP A 168 -16.59 18.76 0.06
C TRP A 168 -15.31 18.09 0.58
N ALA A 169 -14.16 18.37 -0.04
CA ALA A 169 -12.87 17.95 0.47
C ALA A 169 -12.59 18.53 1.86
N GLY A 170 -12.88 19.82 2.09
CA GLY A 170 -12.78 20.43 3.41
C GLY A 170 -13.65 19.74 4.46
N LYS A 171 -14.95 19.49 4.14
CA LYS A 171 -15.86 18.78 5.04
C LYS A 171 -15.39 17.35 5.35
N LEU A 172 -14.90 16.63 4.32
CA LEU A 172 -14.39 15.29 4.51
C LEU A 172 -13.11 15.29 5.36
N ALA A 173 -12.18 16.21 5.12
CA ALA A 173 -10.96 16.37 5.91
C ALA A 173 -11.27 16.62 7.39
N GLU A 174 -12.22 17.51 7.70
CA GLU A 174 -12.66 17.75 9.07
C GLU A 174 -13.27 16.51 9.73
N ARG A 175 -14.08 15.75 8.99
CA ARG A 175 -14.68 14.51 9.50
C ARG A 175 -13.62 13.44 9.72
N MET A 176 -12.65 13.29 8.79
CA MET A 176 -11.52 12.38 8.92
C MET A 176 -10.62 12.75 10.11
N ALA A 177 -10.33 14.03 10.32
CA ALA A 177 -9.50 14.50 11.43
C ALA A 177 -10.09 14.21 12.82
N ARG A 178 -11.41 14.03 12.92
CA ARG A 178 -12.09 13.62 14.16
C ARG A 178 -12.06 12.11 14.40
N SER A 179 -11.56 11.34 13.45
CA SER A 179 -11.45 9.90 13.57
C SER A 179 -10.27 9.53 14.47
N GLY A 180 -10.47 8.59 15.40
CA GLY A 180 -9.39 8.04 16.21
C GLY A 180 -8.47 7.07 15.45
N SER A 181 -8.90 6.61 14.28
CA SER A 181 -8.17 5.65 13.44
C SER A 181 -7.24 6.32 12.42
N LEU A 182 -7.43 7.62 12.16
CA LEU A 182 -6.66 8.39 11.20
C LEU A 182 -5.79 9.43 11.90
N ARG A 183 -4.61 9.69 11.34
CA ARG A 183 -3.67 10.71 11.81
C ARG A 183 -3.16 11.54 10.64
N HIS A 184 -2.63 12.73 10.94
CA HIS A 184 -2.01 13.62 9.97
C HIS A 184 -2.88 13.84 8.72
N VAL A 185 -4.19 14.12 8.94
CA VAL A 185 -5.08 14.45 7.82
C VAL A 185 -4.66 15.79 7.24
N VAL A 186 -4.21 15.80 5.99
CA VAL A 186 -3.74 16.97 5.25
C VAL A 186 -4.53 17.07 3.95
N SER A 187 -4.94 18.29 3.61
CA SER A 187 -5.67 18.58 2.38
C SER A 187 -4.88 19.57 1.53
N ASP A 188 -4.83 19.34 0.23
CA ASP A 188 -4.38 20.35 -0.74
C ASP A 188 -5.49 21.34 -1.12
N ALA A 189 -6.70 21.15 -0.57
CA ALA A 189 -7.83 22.04 -0.77
C ALA A 189 -7.54 23.43 -0.21
N GLY A 190 -7.74 24.46 -1.03
CA GLY A 190 -7.67 25.84 -0.57
C GLY A 190 -6.25 26.35 -0.32
N ALA A 191 -5.21 25.64 -0.76
CA ALA A 191 -3.86 26.15 -0.80
C ALA A 191 -3.79 27.40 -1.67
N GLN A 192 -3.79 28.58 -1.04
CA GLN A 192 -3.77 29.88 -1.72
C GLN A 192 -2.48 30.62 -1.36
N GLY A 193 -1.78 31.07 -2.39
CA GLY A 193 -0.65 31.98 -2.24
C GLY A 193 -1.02 33.42 -2.62
N ALA A 194 -0.23 34.38 -2.15
CA ALA A 194 -0.33 35.74 -2.64
C ALA A 194 0.12 35.83 -4.10
N ALA A 195 -0.73 36.31 -4.98
CA ALA A 195 -0.43 36.53 -6.39
C ALA A 195 -0.64 38.00 -6.76
N ALA A 196 0.28 38.53 -7.56
CA ALA A 196 0.09 39.87 -8.17
C ALA A 196 -0.75 39.69 -9.45
N PHE A 197 -1.95 40.24 -9.42
CA PHE A 197 -2.83 40.24 -10.57
C PHE A 197 -2.65 41.55 -11.36
N ILE A 198 -2.25 41.45 -12.64
CA ILE A 198 -1.98 42.59 -13.51
C ILE A 198 -3.16 42.75 -14.47
N ASN A 199 -3.96 43.78 -14.23
CA ASN A 199 -5.09 44.11 -15.09
C ASN A 199 -4.67 45.21 -16.08
N VAL A 200 -4.49 44.82 -17.34
CA VAL A 200 -4.03 45.72 -18.41
C VAL A 200 -5.20 46.55 -18.95
N ASP A 201 -5.07 47.88 -18.93
CA ASP A 201 -5.94 48.83 -19.65
C ASP A 201 -5.53 48.87 -21.12
N ARG A 202 -6.27 48.12 -21.93
CA ARG A 202 -5.98 47.96 -23.35
C ARG A 202 -6.13 49.28 -24.14
N ASP A 203 -7.04 50.15 -23.72
CA ASP A 203 -7.25 51.42 -24.39
C ASP A 203 -6.09 52.39 -24.13
N SER A 204 -5.60 52.45 -22.91
CA SER A 204 -4.40 53.21 -22.57
C SER A 204 -3.15 52.66 -23.22
N ALA A 205 -2.97 51.33 -23.28
CA ALA A 205 -1.87 50.71 -24.00
C ALA A 205 -1.90 51.02 -25.51
N ALA A 206 -3.10 50.94 -26.12
CA ALA A 206 -3.26 51.26 -27.54
C ALA A 206 -2.94 52.74 -27.84
N ARG A 207 -3.36 53.68 -27.00
CA ARG A 207 -3.02 55.11 -27.15
C ARG A 207 -1.52 55.38 -27.09
N LEU A 208 -0.79 54.61 -26.32
CA LEU A 208 0.68 54.69 -26.22
C LEU A 208 1.42 53.81 -27.23
N GLY A 209 0.68 53.14 -28.12
CA GLY A 209 1.26 52.26 -29.12
C GLY A 209 1.97 51.04 -28.55
N ILE A 210 1.51 50.56 -27.38
CA ILE A 210 2.07 49.39 -26.67
C ILE A 210 1.22 48.16 -27.01
N ALA A 211 1.82 47.20 -27.71
CA ALA A 211 1.18 45.93 -28.00
C ALA A 211 1.10 45.06 -26.72
N SER A 212 0.06 44.24 -26.58
CA SER A 212 -0.05 43.29 -25.45
C SER A 212 1.15 42.36 -25.38
N SER A 213 1.68 41.90 -26.51
CA SER A 213 2.89 41.10 -26.60
C SER A 213 4.12 41.76 -25.99
N ALA A 214 4.24 43.10 -26.09
CA ALA A 214 5.35 43.85 -25.50
C ALA A 214 5.27 43.82 -23.94
N ILE A 215 4.06 43.82 -23.39
CA ILE A 215 3.84 43.70 -21.95
C ILE A 215 4.20 42.27 -21.51
N ASP A 216 3.72 41.26 -22.24
CA ASP A 216 4.01 39.86 -21.95
C ASP A 216 5.52 39.55 -22.04
N ASP A 217 6.22 40.08 -23.07
CA ASP A 217 7.67 39.93 -23.23
C ASP A 217 8.47 40.61 -22.11
N ALA A 218 8.04 41.79 -21.66
CA ALA A 218 8.66 42.50 -20.54
C ALA A 218 8.51 41.73 -19.23
N LEU A 219 7.30 41.26 -18.92
CA LEU A 219 7.01 40.44 -17.75
C LEU A 219 7.76 39.10 -17.78
N TYR A 220 7.76 38.44 -18.95
CA TYR A 220 8.50 37.19 -19.12
C TYR A 220 10.01 37.38 -18.94
N SER A 221 10.56 38.49 -19.45
CA SER A 221 11.99 38.81 -19.30
C SER A 221 12.37 39.14 -17.85
N ALA A 222 11.43 39.72 -17.08
CA ALA A 222 11.68 40.11 -15.70
C ALA A 222 11.48 38.95 -14.69
N PHE A 223 10.42 38.11 -14.90
CA PHE A 223 9.97 37.12 -13.90
C PHE A 223 9.92 35.69 -14.42
N GLY A 224 9.93 35.48 -15.76
CA GLY A 224 9.69 34.16 -16.36
C GLY A 224 10.94 33.31 -16.56
N GLN A 225 12.09 33.68 -16.02
CA GLN A 225 13.36 32.98 -16.21
C GLN A 225 13.66 32.74 -17.70
N ARG A 226 13.62 33.82 -18.49
CA ARG A 226 13.78 33.75 -19.95
C ARG A 226 15.15 33.21 -20.34
N ILE A 227 15.19 32.06 -21.01
CA ILE A 227 16.42 31.51 -21.58
C ILE A 227 16.79 32.33 -22.82
N VAL A 228 17.85 33.13 -22.72
CA VAL A 228 18.31 33.98 -23.84
C VAL A 228 19.38 33.28 -24.68
N SER A 229 20.10 32.33 -24.12
CA SER A 229 21.14 31.54 -24.82
C SER A 229 21.40 30.23 -24.10
N THR A 230 22.03 29.30 -24.78
CA THR A 230 22.58 28.07 -24.17
C THR A 230 24.04 27.94 -24.61
N ILE A 231 24.93 27.83 -23.65
CA ILE A 231 26.36 27.60 -23.87
C ILE A 231 26.59 26.10 -23.86
N PHE A 232 27.11 25.58 -24.96
CA PHE A 232 27.46 24.16 -25.07
C PHE A 232 28.96 23.99 -24.80
N THR A 233 29.31 23.05 -23.96
CA THR A 233 30.67 22.57 -23.77
C THR A 233 30.76 21.10 -24.19
N GLU A 234 31.95 20.54 -24.27
CA GLU A 234 32.12 19.12 -24.64
C GLU A 234 31.41 18.16 -23.72
N THR A 235 31.17 18.54 -22.45
CA THR A 235 30.62 17.65 -21.40
C THR A 235 29.27 18.13 -20.85
N ASN A 236 28.86 19.39 -21.11
CA ASN A 236 27.67 19.95 -20.45
C ASN A 236 27.00 21.07 -21.24
N GLN A 237 25.76 21.43 -20.84
CA GLN A 237 25.01 22.56 -21.36
C GLN A 237 24.68 23.53 -20.25
N TYR A 238 24.96 24.82 -20.45
CA TYR A 238 24.68 25.89 -19.52
C TYR A 238 23.66 26.85 -20.12
N ARG A 239 22.51 27.00 -19.47
CA ARG A 239 21.47 27.96 -19.89
C ARG A 239 21.80 29.33 -19.35
N VAL A 240 21.75 30.34 -20.20
CA VAL A 240 21.85 31.74 -19.80
C VAL A 240 20.44 32.27 -19.60
N ILE A 241 20.12 32.64 -18.36
CA ILE A 241 18.78 33.09 -17.96
C ILE A 241 18.82 34.60 -17.74
N LEU A 242 17.84 35.31 -18.31
CA LEU A 242 17.58 36.72 -18.09
C LEU A 242 16.47 36.85 -17.04
N GLU A 243 16.73 37.61 -15.99
CA GLU A 243 15.77 37.96 -14.96
C GLU A 243 16.02 39.37 -14.40
N ALA A 244 15.02 39.95 -13.77
CA ALA A 244 15.18 41.21 -13.06
C ALA A 244 16.01 40.99 -11.77
N ARG A 245 16.79 41.97 -11.38
CA ARG A 245 17.58 41.90 -10.13
C ARG A 245 16.63 41.69 -8.93
N PRO A 246 16.89 40.72 -8.06
CA PRO A 246 16.02 40.41 -6.93
C PRO A 246 15.78 41.59 -5.97
N ASP A 247 16.78 42.47 -5.84
CA ASP A 247 16.72 43.66 -4.98
C ASP A 247 15.96 44.83 -5.59
N ALA A 248 15.68 44.84 -6.89
CA ALA A 248 14.95 45.89 -7.56
C ALA A 248 13.41 45.70 -7.51
N LEU A 249 12.93 44.47 -7.28
CA LEU A 249 11.53 44.10 -7.33
C LEU A 249 11.10 43.38 -6.04
N THR A 250 11.13 44.12 -4.92
CA THR A 250 10.88 43.56 -3.58
C THR A 250 9.42 43.55 -3.16
N THR A 251 8.57 44.33 -3.85
CA THR A 251 7.15 44.45 -3.54
C THR A 251 6.30 44.28 -4.79
N PRO A 252 5.03 43.85 -4.70
CA PRO A 252 4.11 43.82 -5.85
C PRO A 252 3.92 45.18 -6.53
N ALA A 253 4.01 46.28 -5.77
CA ALA A 253 3.94 47.62 -6.34
C ALA A 253 5.12 47.94 -7.27
N SER A 254 6.32 47.44 -6.98
CA SER A 254 7.52 47.66 -7.82
C SER A 254 7.45 46.98 -9.19
N ILE A 255 6.52 46.02 -9.41
CA ILE A 255 6.20 45.49 -10.74
C ILE A 255 5.72 46.60 -11.66
N GLY A 256 4.99 47.61 -11.10
CA GLY A 256 4.49 48.77 -11.82
C GLY A 256 5.59 49.65 -12.43
N ASP A 257 6.80 49.62 -11.87
CA ASP A 257 7.94 50.42 -12.37
C ASP A 257 8.65 49.78 -13.57
N LEU A 258 8.21 48.56 -14.00
CA LEU A 258 8.78 47.90 -15.15
C LEU A 258 8.68 48.75 -16.43
N PRO A 259 9.80 49.10 -17.10
CA PRO A 259 9.80 49.98 -18.26
C PRO A 259 9.28 49.27 -19.50
N LEU A 260 8.30 49.86 -20.14
CA LEU A 260 7.74 49.43 -21.42
C LEU A 260 8.13 50.43 -22.52
N LYS A 261 8.45 49.95 -23.71
CA LYS A 261 8.66 50.81 -24.90
C LYS A 261 7.33 51.19 -25.53
N THR A 262 7.12 52.48 -25.75
CA THR A 262 5.96 53.03 -26.49
C THR A 262 6.20 52.92 -28.01
N GLY A 263 5.14 53.09 -28.80
CA GLY A 263 5.22 53.15 -30.25
C GLY A 263 6.11 54.27 -30.79
N THR A 264 6.34 55.33 -29.98
CA THR A 264 7.24 56.45 -30.31
C THR A 264 8.68 56.22 -29.88
N GLY A 265 9.01 55.07 -29.28
CA GLY A 265 10.37 54.70 -28.83
C GLY A 265 10.75 55.25 -27.45
N THR A 266 9.87 56.01 -26.77
CA THR A 266 10.04 56.43 -25.37
C THR A 266 9.71 55.29 -24.43
N THR A 267 10.15 55.38 -23.15
CA THR A 267 9.81 54.40 -22.12
C THR A 267 8.74 54.96 -21.16
N THR A 268 7.81 54.11 -20.78
CA THR A 268 6.79 54.41 -19.76
C THR A 268 6.73 53.25 -18.76
N PRO A 269 6.42 53.48 -17.48
CA PRO A 269 6.26 52.39 -16.51
C PRO A 269 4.98 51.58 -16.79
N LEU A 270 4.99 50.30 -16.45
CA LEU A 270 3.83 49.39 -16.60
C LEU A 270 2.58 49.94 -15.88
N ALA A 271 2.75 50.61 -14.75
CA ALA A 271 1.66 51.24 -14.00
C ALA A 271 0.86 52.26 -14.81
N SER A 272 1.41 52.82 -15.90
CA SER A 272 0.69 53.74 -16.80
C SER A 272 -0.39 53.05 -17.64
N VAL A 273 -0.29 51.73 -17.85
CA VAL A 273 -1.18 50.93 -18.70
C VAL A 273 -1.75 49.69 -17.99
N ALA A 274 -1.40 49.48 -16.73
CA ALA A 274 -1.90 48.34 -15.96
C ALA A 274 -2.12 48.71 -14.48
N ARG A 275 -3.13 48.11 -13.88
CA ARG A 275 -3.38 48.15 -12.44
C ARG A 275 -2.93 46.84 -11.82
N ILE A 276 -2.07 46.90 -10.80
CA ILE A 276 -1.56 45.75 -10.08
C ILE A 276 -2.32 45.64 -8.76
N THR A 277 -2.89 44.47 -8.50
CA THR A 277 -3.61 44.17 -7.25
C THR A 277 -3.12 42.85 -6.68
N GLU A 278 -2.97 42.81 -5.35
CA GLU A 278 -2.70 41.55 -4.67
C GLU A 278 -4.00 40.77 -4.47
N GLN A 279 -3.99 39.53 -4.84
CA GLN A 279 -5.10 38.59 -4.67
C GLN A 279 -4.59 37.25 -4.18
N ALA A 280 -5.42 36.55 -3.40
CA ALA A 280 -5.17 35.16 -3.11
C ALA A 280 -5.53 34.32 -4.34
N ALA A 281 -4.59 33.53 -4.82
CA ALA A 281 -4.80 32.61 -5.94
C ALA A 281 -4.34 31.19 -5.55
N PRO A 282 -4.99 30.14 -6.08
CA PRO A 282 -4.51 28.77 -5.88
C PRO A 282 -3.12 28.61 -6.50
N LEU A 283 -2.18 28.10 -5.73
CA LEU A 283 -0.82 27.85 -6.21
C LEU A 283 -0.76 26.70 -7.19
N GLN A 284 -1.66 25.73 -7.02
CA GLN A 284 -1.76 24.54 -7.86
C GLN A 284 -3.23 24.15 -8.04
N ILE A 285 -3.58 23.71 -9.23
CA ILE A 285 -4.86 23.09 -9.54
C ILE A 285 -4.56 21.66 -9.99
N THR A 286 -5.00 20.70 -9.18
CA THR A 286 -4.77 19.29 -9.44
C THR A 286 -5.91 18.72 -10.28
N HIS A 287 -5.57 17.88 -11.26
CA HIS A 287 -6.52 17.11 -12.05
C HIS A 287 -6.18 15.64 -11.96
N VAL A 288 -7.18 14.80 -11.78
CA VAL A 288 -7.08 13.33 -11.84
C VAL A 288 -8.05 12.86 -12.91
N ALA A 289 -7.57 12.03 -13.85
CA ALA A 289 -8.36 11.57 -14.99
C ALA A 289 -9.10 12.70 -15.74
N GLN A 290 -8.45 13.87 -15.88
CA GLN A 290 -8.95 15.10 -16.54
C GLN A 290 -10.02 15.87 -15.75
N TYR A 291 -10.45 15.40 -14.59
CA TYR A 291 -11.36 16.12 -13.71
C TYR A 291 -10.61 16.95 -12.67
N PRO A 292 -11.07 18.16 -12.34
CA PRO A 292 -10.60 18.86 -11.15
C PRO A 292 -10.68 17.96 -9.93
N ALA A 293 -9.60 17.92 -9.18
CA ALA A 293 -9.46 17.01 -8.05
C ALA A 293 -8.83 17.71 -6.84
N THR A 294 -9.18 17.25 -5.66
CA THR A 294 -8.54 17.63 -4.41
C THR A 294 -8.10 16.37 -3.69
N THR A 295 -6.83 16.34 -3.29
CA THR A 295 -6.24 15.20 -2.61
C THR A 295 -6.20 15.42 -1.11
N LEU A 296 -6.70 14.43 -0.37
CA LEU A 296 -6.57 14.32 1.08
C LEU A 296 -5.54 13.24 1.41
N GLY A 297 -4.50 13.65 2.12
CA GLY A 297 -3.52 12.74 2.67
C GLY A 297 -3.90 12.28 4.07
N PHE A 298 -3.55 11.05 4.45
CA PHE A 298 -3.76 10.53 5.79
C PHE A 298 -2.76 9.43 6.13
N ASP A 299 -2.51 9.28 7.44
CA ASP A 299 -1.79 8.15 8.01
C ASP A 299 -2.75 7.34 8.88
N THR A 300 -2.47 6.04 9.07
CA THR A 300 -3.21 5.21 10.01
C THR A 300 -2.68 5.39 11.43
N ALA A 301 -3.56 5.33 12.43
CA ALA A 301 -3.13 5.28 13.82
C ALA A 301 -2.38 3.96 14.11
N PRO A 302 -1.46 3.92 15.09
CA PRO A 302 -0.76 2.70 15.47
C PRO A 302 -1.72 1.54 15.75
N GLY A 303 -1.49 0.39 15.11
CA GLY A 303 -2.34 -0.80 15.24
C GLY A 303 -3.65 -0.75 14.44
N VAL A 304 -3.88 0.28 13.64
CA VAL A 304 -5.02 0.36 12.72
C VAL A 304 -4.59 -0.06 11.33
N SER A 305 -5.25 -1.07 10.77
CA SER A 305 -4.97 -1.54 9.40
C SER A 305 -5.49 -0.57 8.35
N LEU A 306 -4.86 -0.59 7.16
CA LEU A 306 -5.30 0.21 6.02
C LEU A 306 -6.76 -0.08 5.64
N GLY A 307 -7.20 -1.34 5.76
CA GLY A 307 -8.57 -1.73 5.46
C GLY A 307 -9.59 -1.02 6.33
N LYS A 308 -9.34 -0.97 7.64
CA LYS A 308 -10.21 -0.26 8.58
C LYS A 308 -10.23 1.24 8.27
N ALA A 309 -9.09 1.83 7.93
CA ALA A 309 -9.00 3.25 7.56
C ALA A 309 -9.82 3.55 6.29
N VAL A 310 -9.71 2.72 5.25
CA VAL A 310 -10.48 2.84 4.00
C VAL A 310 -11.99 2.76 4.26
N ASP A 311 -12.43 1.79 5.07
CA ASP A 311 -13.85 1.62 5.39
C ASP A 311 -14.38 2.82 6.19
N GLU A 312 -13.60 3.36 7.12
CA GLU A 312 -13.94 4.54 7.92
C GLU A 312 -14.02 5.80 7.06
N ILE A 313 -13.12 5.97 6.07
CA ILE A 313 -13.20 7.09 5.11
C ILE A 313 -14.45 7.00 4.24
N LYS A 314 -14.82 5.81 3.77
CA LYS A 314 -16.07 5.59 3.02
C LYS A 314 -17.29 5.92 3.87
N GLN A 315 -17.27 5.51 5.13
CA GLN A 315 -18.35 5.84 6.07
C GLN A 315 -18.40 7.34 6.35
N ALA A 316 -17.24 8.00 6.54
CA ALA A 316 -17.16 9.45 6.73
C ALA A 316 -17.72 10.21 5.52
N ALA A 317 -17.45 9.74 4.29
CA ALA A 317 -18.03 10.33 3.07
C ALA A 317 -19.56 10.15 3.00
N ALA A 318 -20.07 9.00 3.43
CA ALA A 318 -21.52 8.77 3.52
C ALA A 318 -22.17 9.63 4.62
N ASP A 319 -21.54 9.73 5.80
CA ASP A 319 -22.03 10.52 6.94
C ASP A 319 -22.18 12.02 6.59
N ILE A 320 -21.23 12.57 5.82
CA ILE A 320 -21.33 13.98 5.37
C ILE A 320 -22.31 14.18 4.22
N GLY A 321 -22.84 13.11 3.62
CA GLY A 321 -23.76 13.18 2.48
C GLY A 321 -23.08 13.63 1.18
N LEU A 322 -21.91 13.05 0.85
CA LEU A 322 -21.15 13.35 -0.38
C LEU A 322 -22.06 13.25 -1.61
N PRO A 323 -22.22 14.32 -2.42
CA PRO A 323 -23.11 14.29 -3.57
C PRO A 323 -22.56 13.38 -4.68
N GLY A 324 -23.45 12.74 -5.45
CA GLY A 324 -23.07 11.88 -6.57
C GLY A 324 -22.30 12.56 -7.71
N SER A 325 -22.21 13.90 -7.71
CA SER A 325 -21.38 14.68 -8.63
C SER A 325 -19.90 14.76 -8.22
N VAL A 326 -19.57 14.27 -7.02
CA VAL A 326 -18.19 14.17 -6.52
C VAL A 326 -17.87 12.70 -6.27
N THR A 327 -16.84 12.23 -6.94
CA THR A 327 -16.35 10.84 -6.82
C THR A 327 -15.21 10.78 -5.82
N LEU A 328 -15.25 9.76 -4.95
CA LEU A 328 -14.19 9.45 -4.01
C LEU A 328 -13.32 8.33 -4.59
N SER A 329 -12.05 8.60 -4.86
CA SER A 329 -11.09 7.66 -5.42
C SER A 329 -9.89 7.49 -4.50
N PHE A 330 -9.51 6.26 -4.17
CA PHE A 330 -8.28 6.00 -3.42
C PHE A 330 -7.08 5.94 -4.37
N LEU A 331 -6.01 6.64 -4.01
CA LEU A 331 -4.80 6.75 -4.83
C LEU A 331 -3.64 5.92 -4.25
N GLY A 332 -2.65 5.62 -5.09
CA GLY A 332 -1.42 4.96 -4.68
C GLY A 332 -1.65 3.65 -3.93
N ALA A 333 -1.02 3.48 -2.78
CA ALA A 333 -1.12 2.27 -1.96
C ALA A 333 -2.55 1.98 -1.47
N ALA A 334 -3.36 3.01 -1.17
CA ALA A 334 -4.76 2.83 -0.77
C ALA A 334 -5.63 2.34 -1.95
N GLY A 335 -5.39 2.85 -3.16
CA GLY A 335 -6.05 2.39 -4.38
C GLY A 335 -5.65 0.95 -4.75
N ALA A 336 -4.35 0.63 -4.68
CA ALA A 336 -3.86 -0.73 -4.90
C ALA A 336 -4.41 -1.74 -3.90
N TYR A 337 -4.56 -1.34 -2.63
CA TYR A 337 -5.23 -2.15 -1.61
C TYR A 337 -6.67 -2.47 -2.00
N GLN A 338 -7.44 -1.47 -2.40
CA GLN A 338 -8.85 -1.66 -2.79
C GLN A 338 -8.98 -2.58 -4.02
N ALA A 339 -8.13 -2.41 -5.03
CA ALA A 339 -8.08 -3.27 -6.21
C ALA A 339 -7.66 -4.70 -5.86
N SER A 340 -6.70 -4.87 -4.94
CA SER A 340 -6.22 -6.18 -4.49
C SER A 340 -7.31 -6.98 -3.78
N LEU A 341 -8.08 -6.36 -2.87
CA LEU A 341 -9.15 -7.05 -2.14
C LEU A 341 -10.19 -7.70 -3.06
N THR A 342 -10.55 -7.02 -4.14
CA THR A 342 -11.53 -7.51 -5.10
C THR A 342 -11.06 -8.80 -5.80
N ASN A 343 -9.76 -8.95 -5.99
CA ASN A 343 -9.15 -10.07 -6.73
C ASN A 343 -8.67 -11.23 -5.85
N GLN A 344 -8.49 -11.02 -4.53
CA GLN A 344 -7.91 -12.03 -3.64
C GLN A 344 -8.69 -13.34 -3.58
N LEU A 345 -10.01 -13.25 -3.43
CA LEU A 345 -10.88 -14.43 -3.36
C LEU A 345 -10.85 -15.21 -4.68
N TRP A 346 -10.82 -14.50 -5.80
CA TRP A 346 -10.72 -15.13 -7.12
C TRP A 346 -9.38 -15.84 -7.33
N LEU A 347 -8.27 -15.29 -6.83
CA LEU A 347 -6.95 -15.93 -6.90
C LEU A 347 -6.90 -17.21 -6.07
N ILE A 348 -7.41 -17.19 -4.84
CA ILE A 348 -7.48 -18.38 -3.99
C ILE A 348 -8.39 -19.44 -4.63
N LEU A 349 -9.56 -19.03 -5.13
CA LEU A 349 -10.49 -19.94 -5.81
C LEU A 349 -9.84 -20.55 -7.06
N ALA A 350 -9.20 -19.74 -7.89
CA ALA A 350 -8.49 -20.20 -9.08
C ALA A 350 -7.40 -21.22 -8.73
N ALA A 351 -6.60 -20.96 -7.67
CA ALA A 351 -5.59 -21.90 -7.20
C ALA A 351 -6.21 -23.23 -6.76
N VAL A 352 -7.32 -23.20 -6.01
CA VAL A 352 -8.03 -24.41 -5.58
C VAL A 352 -8.61 -25.18 -6.77
N VAL A 353 -9.25 -24.48 -7.71
CA VAL A 353 -9.82 -25.10 -8.93
C VAL A 353 -8.72 -25.71 -9.80
N CYS A 354 -7.62 -25.01 -10.03
CA CYS A 354 -6.49 -25.53 -10.80
C CYS A 354 -5.96 -26.83 -10.20
N VAL A 355 -5.79 -26.85 -8.87
CA VAL A 355 -5.34 -28.06 -8.19
C VAL A 355 -6.38 -29.17 -8.23
N TYR A 356 -7.69 -28.85 -8.12
CA TYR A 356 -8.75 -29.84 -8.27
C TYR A 356 -8.69 -30.51 -9.65
N ILE A 357 -8.52 -29.72 -10.71
CA ILE A 357 -8.42 -30.25 -12.09
C ILE A 357 -7.20 -31.14 -12.24
N VAL A 358 -6.00 -30.69 -11.79
CA VAL A 358 -4.77 -31.48 -11.88
C VAL A 358 -4.91 -32.81 -11.15
N LEU A 359 -5.43 -32.79 -9.92
CA LEU A 359 -5.65 -34.01 -9.16
C LEU A 359 -6.73 -34.89 -9.78
N GLY A 360 -7.80 -34.30 -10.34
CA GLY A 360 -8.87 -35.04 -11.04
C GLY A 360 -8.34 -35.82 -12.23
N VAL A 361 -7.48 -35.20 -13.03
CA VAL A 361 -6.82 -35.85 -14.18
C VAL A 361 -5.85 -36.95 -13.72
N LEU A 362 -5.03 -36.68 -12.69
CA LEU A 362 -4.04 -37.65 -12.19
C LEU A 362 -4.66 -38.90 -11.54
N TYR A 363 -5.76 -38.73 -10.82
CA TYR A 363 -6.44 -39.83 -10.12
C TYR A 363 -7.59 -40.46 -10.91
N GLU A 364 -7.93 -39.93 -12.08
CA GLU A 364 -9.09 -40.34 -12.87
C GLU A 364 -10.37 -40.46 -12.02
N SER A 365 -10.54 -39.51 -11.09
CA SER A 365 -11.62 -39.53 -10.10
C SER A 365 -12.03 -38.12 -9.69
N TYR A 366 -13.34 -37.92 -9.53
CA TYR A 366 -13.89 -36.65 -9.00
C TYR A 366 -13.88 -36.58 -7.47
N VAL A 367 -13.79 -37.72 -6.77
CA VAL A 367 -13.91 -37.82 -5.31
C VAL A 367 -12.59 -37.65 -4.59
N HIS A 368 -11.52 -38.28 -5.09
CA HIS A 368 -10.18 -38.21 -4.46
C HIS A 368 -9.61 -36.79 -4.36
N PRO A 369 -9.75 -35.91 -5.38
CA PRO A 369 -9.34 -34.51 -5.27
C PRO A 369 -10.05 -33.77 -4.14
N LEU A 370 -11.35 -33.98 -3.93
CA LEU A 370 -12.10 -33.38 -2.84
C LEU A 370 -11.59 -33.82 -1.47
N THR A 371 -11.23 -35.11 -1.33
CA THR A 371 -10.62 -35.62 -0.11
C THR A 371 -9.30 -34.93 0.20
N ILE A 372 -8.45 -34.71 -0.81
CA ILE A 372 -7.17 -34.02 -0.65
C ILE A 372 -7.38 -32.54 -0.33
N LEU A 373 -8.29 -31.87 -1.02
CA LEU A 373 -8.59 -30.45 -0.80
C LEU A 373 -9.23 -30.17 0.56
N SER A 374 -9.94 -31.14 1.13
CA SER A 374 -10.55 -31.01 2.47
C SER A 374 -9.53 -30.78 3.61
N THR A 375 -8.23 -30.99 3.35
CA THR A 375 -7.16 -30.69 4.31
C THR A 375 -6.75 -29.22 4.34
N LEU A 376 -7.16 -28.40 3.35
CA LEU A 376 -6.77 -26.99 3.25
C LEU A 376 -7.24 -26.12 4.42
N PRO A 377 -8.47 -26.27 4.94
CA PRO A 377 -8.92 -25.45 6.07
C PRO A 377 -8.00 -25.54 7.29
N SER A 378 -7.43 -26.71 7.56
CA SER A 378 -6.50 -26.90 8.69
C SER A 378 -5.23 -26.06 8.56
N ALA A 379 -4.72 -25.91 7.34
CA ALA A 379 -3.60 -25.04 7.05
C ALA A 379 -3.97 -23.54 7.12
N GLY A 380 -5.16 -23.19 6.65
CA GLY A 380 -5.70 -21.84 6.73
C GLY A 380 -5.82 -21.34 8.16
N VAL A 381 -6.39 -22.15 9.07
CA VAL A 381 -6.44 -21.81 10.50
C VAL A 381 -5.07 -21.50 11.05
N GLY A 382 -4.08 -22.36 10.79
CA GLY A 382 -2.73 -22.19 11.32
C GLY A 382 -2.04 -20.93 10.79
N ALA A 383 -2.18 -20.64 9.50
CA ALA A 383 -1.61 -19.45 8.88
C ALA A 383 -2.24 -18.15 9.43
N LEU A 384 -3.57 -18.10 9.49
CA LEU A 384 -4.29 -16.93 9.99
C LEU A 384 -4.05 -16.69 11.48
N LEU A 385 -4.02 -17.74 12.31
CA LEU A 385 -3.69 -17.63 13.73
C LEU A 385 -2.26 -17.12 13.94
N ALA A 386 -1.29 -17.61 13.19
CA ALA A 386 0.11 -17.17 13.32
C ALA A 386 0.25 -15.68 12.96
N LEU A 387 -0.42 -15.21 11.90
CA LEU A 387 -0.45 -13.80 11.53
C LEU A 387 -1.13 -12.94 12.62
N MET A 388 -2.28 -13.36 13.14
CA MET A 388 -2.99 -12.63 14.18
C MET A 388 -2.18 -12.55 15.49
N ILE A 389 -1.59 -13.65 15.94
CA ILE A 389 -0.78 -13.70 17.18
C ILE A 389 0.46 -12.81 17.04
N SER A 390 1.05 -12.73 15.85
CA SER A 390 2.21 -11.87 15.58
C SER A 390 1.86 -10.40 15.38
N GLY A 391 0.57 -10.02 15.39
CA GLY A 391 0.11 -8.66 15.12
C GLY A 391 0.32 -8.23 13.66
N SER A 392 0.48 -9.19 12.74
CA SER A 392 0.67 -8.91 11.30
C SER A 392 -0.69 -8.89 10.59
N ASP A 393 -0.87 -7.90 9.71
CA ASP A 393 -2.03 -7.82 8.85
C ASP A 393 -2.01 -8.91 7.76
N LEU A 394 -3.19 -9.33 7.30
CA LEU A 394 -3.32 -10.15 6.11
C LEU A 394 -3.11 -9.27 4.86
N GLY A 395 -1.86 -9.08 4.49
CA GLY A 395 -1.45 -8.40 3.27
C GLY A 395 -1.21 -9.34 2.10
N VAL A 396 -0.79 -8.78 0.96
CA VAL A 396 -0.48 -9.54 -0.28
C VAL A 396 0.52 -10.66 -0.01
N ILE A 397 1.56 -10.38 0.78
CA ILE A 397 2.62 -11.36 1.10
C ILE A 397 2.09 -12.52 1.96
N GLY A 398 1.21 -12.23 2.92
CA GLY A 398 0.54 -13.26 3.72
C GLY A 398 -0.32 -14.19 2.86
N ILE A 399 -1.02 -13.63 1.86
CA ILE A 399 -1.83 -14.40 0.91
C ILE A 399 -0.96 -15.28 0.01
N ILE A 400 0.16 -14.76 -0.49
CA ILE A 400 1.16 -15.56 -1.22
C ILE A 400 1.62 -16.74 -0.34
N GLY A 401 1.86 -16.50 0.96
CA GLY A 401 2.17 -17.55 1.93
C GLY A 401 1.08 -18.61 2.02
N ILE A 402 -0.18 -18.22 2.07
CA ILE A 402 -1.32 -19.15 2.11
C ILE A 402 -1.41 -19.95 0.79
N ILE A 403 -1.22 -19.31 -0.38
CA ILE A 403 -1.24 -20.01 -1.68
C ILE A 403 -0.10 -21.02 -1.78
N LEU A 404 1.11 -20.66 -1.36
CA LEU A 404 2.24 -21.59 -1.30
C LEU A 404 1.97 -22.75 -0.34
N LEU A 405 1.36 -22.47 0.79
CA LEU A 405 0.99 -23.47 1.79
C LEU A 405 -0.01 -24.48 1.22
N ILE A 406 -0.95 -24.05 0.35
CA ILE A 406 -1.84 -24.93 -0.39
C ILE A 406 -1.05 -26.02 -1.13
N GLY A 407 0.05 -25.68 -1.80
CA GLY A 407 0.91 -26.63 -2.50
C GLY A 407 1.65 -27.60 -1.56
N ILE A 408 2.24 -27.07 -0.48
CA ILE A 408 3.09 -27.84 0.45
C ILE A 408 2.26 -28.85 1.26
N VAL A 409 1.11 -28.42 1.80
CA VAL A 409 0.27 -29.26 2.68
C VAL A 409 -0.35 -30.43 1.93
N LYS A 410 -0.78 -30.24 0.68
CA LYS A 410 -1.36 -31.32 -0.13
C LYS A 410 -0.43 -32.50 -0.33
N LYS A 411 0.87 -32.28 -0.40
CA LYS A 411 1.84 -33.38 -0.55
C LYS A 411 1.65 -34.47 0.49
N ASN A 412 1.34 -34.10 1.73
CA ASN A 412 1.15 -35.05 2.82
C ASN A 412 -0.12 -35.90 2.62
N ALA A 413 -1.23 -35.25 2.24
CA ALA A 413 -2.49 -35.94 1.96
C ALA A 413 -2.36 -36.84 0.70
N ILE A 414 -1.72 -36.32 -0.36
CA ILE A 414 -1.46 -37.07 -1.59
C ILE A 414 -0.68 -38.35 -1.29
N MET A 415 0.45 -38.28 -0.57
CA MET A 415 1.27 -39.44 -0.25
C MET A 415 0.53 -40.51 0.56
N MET A 416 -0.40 -40.09 1.42
CA MET A 416 -1.18 -41.01 2.24
C MET A 416 -2.30 -41.69 1.42
N ILE A 417 -3.04 -40.92 0.65
CA ILE A 417 -4.16 -41.39 -0.15
C ILE A 417 -3.70 -42.24 -1.31
N ASP A 418 -2.60 -41.88 -1.97
CA ASP A 418 -2.03 -42.61 -3.07
C ASP A 418 -1.65 -44.05 -2.63
N PHE A 419 -0.96 -44.17 -1.50
CA PHE A 419 -0.62 -45.47 -0.94
C PHE A 419 -1.88 -46.27 -0.51
N ALA A 420 -2.91 -45.64 0.00
CA ALA A 420 -4.14 -46.33 0.36
C ALA A 420 -4.87 -46.87 -0.89
N ILE A 421 -4.96 -46.06 -1.96
CA ILE A 421 -5.56 -46.50 -3.23
C ILE A 421 -4.78 -47.65 -3.84
N ASP A 422 -3.44 -47.59 -3.81
CA ASP A 422 -2.60 -48.70 -4.31
C ASP A 422 -2.82 -49.98 -3.49
N ALA A 423 -2.88 -49.87 -2.17
CA ALA A 423 -3.15 -51.02 -1.30
C ALA A 423 -4.57 -51.62 -1.54
N GLU A 424 -5.56 -50.81 -1.81
CA GLU A 424 -6.90 -51.31 -2.18
C GLU A 424 -6.89 -52.02 -3.54
N ARG A 425 -6.20 -51.44 -4.55
CA ARG A 425 -6.22 -51.95 -5.93
C ARG A 425 -5.29 -53.17 -6.10
N SER A 426 -4.09 -53.13 -5.50
CA SER A 426 -3.08 -54.20 -5.70
C SER A 426 -3.18 -55.34 -4.70
N GLN A 427 -3.62 -55.06 -3.45
CA GLN A 427 -3.66 -56.07 -2.38
C GLN A 427 -5.09 -56.44 -1.97
N GLY A 428 -6.12 -55.84 -2.54
CA GLY A 428 -7.51 -56.13 -2.22
C GLY A 428 -7.93 -55.81 -0.79
N MET A 429 -7.22 -54.88 -0.13
CA MET A 429 -7.50 -54.49 1.25
C MET A 429 -8.81 -53.73 1.37
N SER A 430 -9.46 -53.81 2.53
CA SER A 430 -10.59 -52.93 2.83
C SER A 430 -10.13 -51.46 2.93
N PRO A 431 -10.94 -50.47 2.56
CA PRO A 431 -10.56 -49.05 2.65
C PRO A 431 -10.07 -48.60 4.03
N GLN A 432 -10.63 -49.19 5.07
CA GLN A 432 -10.27 -48.89 6.46
C GLN A 432 -8.88 -49.45 6.80
N GLU A 433 -8.55 -50.65 6.37
CA GLU A 433 -7.24 -51.27 6.57
C GLU A 433 -6.17 -50.60 5.70
N ALA A 434 -6.50 -50.29 4.44
CA ALA A 434 -5.63 -49.64 3.50
C ALA A 434 -5.18 -48.25 4.01
N ILE A 435 -6.11 -47.39 4.43
CA ILE A 435 -5.78 -46.06 4.92
C ILE A 435 -5.08 -46.09 6.28
N HIS A 436 -5.40 -47.05 7.16
CA HIS A 436 -4.72 -47.22 8.43
C HIS A 436 -3.25 -47.60 8.20
N GLN A 437 -2.99 -48.60 7.33
CA GLN A 437 -1.65 -49.03 6.96
C GLN A 437 -0.86 -47.91 6.26
N ALA A 438 -1.50 -47.19 5.33
CA ALA A 438 -0.93 -46.02 4.65
C ALA A 438 -0.47 -44.98 5.66
N ALA A 439 -1.31 -44.63 6.62
CA ALA A 439 -1.00 -43.65 7.64
C ALA A 439 0.19 -44.04 8.51
N LEU A 440 0.32 -45.32 8.87
CA LEU A 440 1.46 -45.80 9.66
C LEU A 440 2.76 -45.81 8.87
N LEU A 441 2.75 -46.34 7.64
CA LEU A 441 3.94 -46.42 6.81
C LEU A 441 4.45 -45.06 6.36
N ARG A 442 3.56 -44.15 6.05
CA ARG A 442 3.87 -42.78 5.58
C ARG A 442 4.10 -41.76 6.70
N PHE A 443 3.87 -42.12 7.97
CA PHE A 443 4.08 -41.23 9.10
C PHE A 443 5.49 -40.61 9.15
N ARG A 444 6.54 -41.44 9.06
CA ARG A 444 7.92 -40.94 9.09
C ARG A 444 8.28 -40.05 7.90
N PRO A 445 8.05 -40.47 6.62
CA PRO A 445 8.29 -39.61 5.46
C PRO A 445 7.56 -38.26 5.54
N ILE A 446 6.29 -38.25 5.95
CA ILE A 446 5.48 -37.04 6.10
C ILE A 446 6.09 -36.13 7.18
N LEU A 447 6.42 -36.67 8.34
CA LEU A 447 7.02 -35.91 9.43
C LEU A 447 8.37 -35.30 9.03
N MET A 448 9.24 -36.06 8.36
CA MET A 448 10.56 -35.56 7.91
C MET A 448 10.44 -34.43 6.91
N THR A 449 9.55 -34.55 5.92
CA THR A 449 9.37 -33.50 4.90
C THR A 449 8.71 -32.25 5.46
N THR A 450 7.79 -32.39 6.42
CA THR A 450 7.16 -31.22 7.07
C THR A 450 8.13 -30.51 8.01
N LEU A 451 8.94 -31.24 8.78
CA LEU A 451 9.98 -30.65 9.61
C LEU A 451 11.02 -29.89 8.77
N ALA A 452 11.45 -30.48 7.64
CA ALA A 452 12.37 -29.79 6.72
C ALA A 452 11.77 -28.47 6.22
N ALA A 453 10.49 -28.46 5.80
CA ALA A 453 9.79 -27.24 5.37
C ALA A 453 9.59 -26.24 6.52
N LEU A 454 9.31 -26.72 7.74
CA LEU A 454 9.20 -25.89 8.94
C LEU A 454 10.52 -25.18 9.25
N PHE A 455 11.63 -25.89 9.26
CA PHE A 455 12.95 -25.30 9.49
C PHE A 455 13.34 -24.32 8.38
N ALA A 456 12.95 -24.56 7.12
CA ALA A 456 13.15 -23.62 6.03
C ALA A 456 12.35 -22.31 6.20
N ALA A 457 11.19 -22.36 6.88
CA ALA A 457 10.38 -21.17 7.16
C ALA A 457 10.89 -20.34 8.36
N VAL A 458 11.67 -20.93 9.28
CA VAL A 458 12.18 -20.26 10.48
C VAL A 458 12.99 -18.99 10.17
N PRO A 459 13.97 -18.97 9.25
CA PRO A 459 14.72 -17.74 8.94
C PRO A 459 13.81 -16.62 8.41
N LEU A 460 12.78 -16.95 7.62
CA LEU A 460 11.81 -15.98 7.11
C LEU A 460 10.92 -15.43 8.23
N MET A 461 10.49 -16.29 9.15
CA MET A 461 9.65 -15.91 10.29
C MET A 461 10.40 -15.02 11.28
N LEU A 462 11.67 -15.32 11.57
CA LEU A 462 12.49 -14.54 12.50
C LEU A 462 12.87 -13.18 11.93
N GLY A 463 12.93 -13.03 10.61
CA GLY A 463 13.07 -11.72 9.98
C GLY A 463 14.39 -11.04 10.29
N PHE A 464 15.53 -11.68 10.01
CA PHE A 464 16.84 -11.05 10.17
C PHE A 464 17.17 -10.13 8.99
N GLY A 465 17.74 -8.95 9.28
CA GLY A 465 18.26 -7.98 8.32
C GLY A 465 17.25 -6.89 7.93
N GLU A 466 17.74 -5.88 7.21
CA GLU A 466 16.95 -4.74 6.72
C GLU A 466 15.85 -5.22 5.75
N GLY A 467 14.64 -4.62 5.81
CA GLY A 467 13.50 -4.98 4.97
C GLY A 467 12.89 -6.37 5.29
N ALA A 468 13.22 -6.95 6.44
CA ALA A 468 12.71 -8.24 6.86
C ALA A 468 11.18 -8.25 7.09
N GLU A 469 10.60 -7.10 7.37
CA GLU A 469 9.15 -6.93 7.61
C GLU A 469 8.32 -7.42 6.42
N LEU A 470 8.83 -7.26 5.20
CA LEU A 470 8.14 -7.74 4.00
C LEU A 470 8.08 -9.27 3.93
N ARG A 471 9.14 -9.96 4.37
CA ARG A 471 9.25 -11.42 4.28
C ARG A 471 8.62 -12.15 5.46
N ARG A 472 8.53 -11.50 6.61
CA ARG A 472 8.05 -12.09 7.86
C ARG A 472 6.63 -12.65 7.78
N PRO A 473 5.62 -11.96 7.18
CA PRO A 473 4.27 -12.52 7.04
C PRO A 473 4.23 -13.81 6.23
N LEU A 474 5.10 -13.94 5.21
CA LEU A 474 5.26 -15.18 4.44
C LEU A 474 5.73 -16.33 5.32
N GLY A 475 6.83 -16.11 6.07
CA GLY A 475 7.37 -17.10 6.99
C GLY A 475 6.40 -17.52 8.06
N LEU A 476 5.69 -16.55 8.66
CA LEU A 476 4.68 -16.78 9.70
C LEU A 476 3.50 -17.62 9.18
N ALA A 477 2.96 -17.28 8.00
CA ALA A 477 1.86 -18.01 7.39
C ALA A 477 2.25 -19.46 7.10
N ILE A 478 3.45 -19.70 6.50
CA ILE A 478 3.95 -21.04 6.21
C ILE A 478 4.20 -21.82 7.51
N PHE A 479 4.89 -21.23 8.47
CA PHE A 479 5.24 -21.90 9.73
C PHE A 479 3.99 -22.29 10.54
N GLY A 480 3.09 -21.34 10.78
CA GLY A 480 1.86 -21.60 11.53
C GLY A 480 0.93 -22.57 10.82
N GLY A 481 0.78 -22.40 9.50
CA GLY A 481 -0.03 -23.29 8.68
C GLY A 481 0.49 -24.72 8.66
N LEU A 482 1.80 -24.92 8.56
CA LEU A 482 2.40 -26.27 8.60
C LEU A 482 2.24 -26.95 9.96
N ILE A 483 2.42 -26.25 11.08
CA ILE A 483 2.27 -26.84 12.41
C ILE A 483 0.84 -27.36 12.62
N VAL A 484 -0.15 -26.49 12.40
CA VAL A 484 -1.55 -26.85 12.65
C VAL A 484 -2.01 -27.89 11.65
N SER A 485 -1.65 -27.73 10.38
CA SER A 485 -2.00 -28.70 9.35
C SER A 485 -1.36 -30.07 9.59
N GLN A 486 -0.10 -30.13 10.03
CA GLN A 486 0.57 -31.40 10.31
C GLN A 486 -0.20 -32.21 11.36
N VAL A 487 -0.59 -31.57 12.46
CA VAL A 487 -1.32 -32.23 13.54
C VAL A 487 -2.70 -32.69 13.06
N LEU A 488 -3.44 -31.82 12.41
CA LEU A 488 -4.81 -32.11 12.00
C LEU A 488 -4.85 -33.12 10.84
N THR A 489 -4.01 -32.95 9.80
CA THR A 489 -4.02 -33.80 8.59
C THR A 489 -3.73 -35.26 8.91
N LEU A 490 -2.83 -35.56 9.84
CA LEU A 490 -2.51 -36.93 10.25
C LEU A 490 -3.74 -37.69 10.81
N PHE A 491 -4.71 -36.99 11.34
CA PHE A 491 -5.91 -37.61 11.94
C PHE A 491 -7.17 -37.39 11.09
N THR A 492 -7.32 -36.22 10.45
CA THR A 492 -8.54 -35.91 9.69
C THR A 492 -8.55 -36.56 8.31
N THR A 493 -7.39 -36.62 7.62
CA THR A 493 -7.33 -37.21 6.25
C THR A 493 -7.84 -38.64 6.18
N PRO A 494 -7.41 -39.56 7.08
CA PRO A 494 -7.93 -40.94 7.06
C PRO A 494 -9.44 -41.02 7.22
N VAL A 495 -10.02 -40.20 8.09
CA VAL A 495 -11.48 -40.21 8.35
C VAL A 495 -12.25 -39.62 7.18
N ILE A 496 -11.77 -38.53 6.62
CA ILE A 496 -12.40 -37.87 5.46
C ILE A 496 -12.34 -38.81 4.24
N TYR A 497 -11.23 -39.51 4.02
CA TYR A 497 -11.11 -40.53 2.98
C TYR A 497 -12.22 -41.58 3.10
N LEU A 498 -12.42 -42.16 4.29
CA LEU A 498 -13.48 -43.14 4.53
C LEU A 498 -14.90 -42.56 4.36
N ALA A 499 -15.10 -41.30 4.72
CA ALA A 499 -16.40 -40.64 4.57
C ALA A 499 -16.73 -40.45 3.08
N PHE A 500 -15.80 -39.99 2.26
CA PHE A 500 -15.99 -39.81 0.83
C PHE A 500 -16.07 -41.14 0.06
N ASP A 501 -15.30 -42.17 0.45
CA ASP A 501 -15.44 -43.53 -0.12
C ASP A 501 -16.86 -44.05 0.06
N ARG A 502 -17.41 -43.97 1.28
CA ARG A 502 -18.79 -44.37 1.53
C ARG A 502 -19.83 -43.59 0.69
N LEU A 503 -19.60 -42.27 0.53
CA LEU A 503 -20.46 -41.42 -0.27
C LEU A 503 -20.40 -41.83 -1.76
N GLY A 504 -19.18 -42.04 -2.28
CA GLY A 504 -18.98 -42.51 -3.66
C GLY A 504 -19.63 -43.84 -3.95
N ARG A 505 -19.53 -44.82 -3.04
CA ARG A 505 -20.18 -46.12 -3.14
C ARG A 505 -21.73 -46.01 -3.11
N ARG A 506 -22.30 -45.07 -2.35
CA ARG A 506 -23.72 -44.82 -2.31
C ARG A 506 -24.24 -44.20 -3.62
N VAL A 507 -23.51 -43.28 -4.22
CA VAL A 507 -23.87 -42.63 -5.49
C VAL A 507 -23.73 -43.63 -6.65
N GLY A 508 -22.64 -44.38 -6.77
CA GLY A 508 -22.42 -45.36 -7.81
C GLY A 508 -23.40 -46.57 -7.75
N ARG A 509 -23.91 -46.91 -6.54
CA ARG A 509 -24.95 -47.91 -6.38
C ARG A 509 -26.31 -47.41 -6.87
N LYS A 510 -26.62 -46.12 -6.70
CA LYS A 510 -27.86 -45.50 -7.25
C LYS A 510 -27.83 -45.45 -8.78
N GLU A 511 -26.72 -45.13 -9.40
CA GLU A 511 -26.59 -45.11 -10.85
C GLU A 511 -26.75 -46.52 -11.46
N ARG A 512 -26.16 -47.57 -10.85
CA ARG A 512 -26.37 -48.95 -11.30
C ARG A 512 -27.82 -49.41 -11.14
N VAL A 513 -28.51 -49.03 -10.08
CA VAL A 513 -29.93 -49.35 -9.89
C VAL A 513 -30.82 -48.63 -10.92
N ASN A 514 -30.53 -47.38 -11.22
CA ASN A 514 -31.28 -46.63 -12.24
C ASN A 514 -30.98 -47.11 -13.68
N ALA A 515 -29.75 -47.60 -13.96
CA ALA A 515 -29.39 -48.17 -15.25
C ALA A 515 -29.96 -49.60 -15.47
N VAL A 516 -30.40 -50.27 -14.42
CA VAL A 516 -31.05 -51.60 -14.50
C VAL A 516 -32.60 -51.48 -14.58
N VAL A 517 -33.14 -50.30 -14.23
CA VAL A 517 -34.60 -50.02 -14.26
C VAL A 517 -35.01 -49.20 -15.51
N ALA A 518 -34.02 -48.67 -16.27
CA ALA A 518 -34.21 -48.07 -17.60
C ALA A 518 -33.85 -49.06 -18.69
#